data_17add2ba90014ee30df906b3c70b4e2c
#
_entry.id   17add2ba90014ee30df906b3c70b4e2c
#
_cell.length_a   1.000
_cell.length_b   1.000
_cell.length_c   1.000
_cell.angle_alpha   90.00
_cell.angle_beta   90.00
_cell.angle_gamma   90.00
#
_symmetry.space_group_name_H-M   'P 1'
#
loop_
_entity.id
_entity.type
_entity.pdbx_description
1 polymer ?
#
loop_
_entity_poly.entity_id
_entity_poly.type
_entity_poly.pdbx_seq_one_letter_code
_entity_poly.pdbx_strand_id
1 'polypeptide(L)'
;NFYKPPVEHDLVIAANWDMSYSHSPRGFLQLKQQGGDVILPTARKQALNLSGFVLNTTLDGRGIQNQVQADTRYGKVQGQYNILRSFGQGNLLTAPVSGSLQLTNENLDSLRNVMPIGQTVTGRLHANVTIGGQVNQPKLGGTLTGDNLSYRHRQIGIILDNGTLKSHLDGDRWLVDSLQFARKNGTVTLTGSATLANSTPNVDAQVVFERYPVLDQVNRQLTVSGATKVLYGDNGFTLDGKLVTDEGRFGFQESNAPTLDDDVVVLGEAKPEAAKPMPFNLNLVFDLNNKFHFSGE
;
A
#
# COMPACT_ATOMS: atom_id res chain seq x y z
N ASN A 1 33.11 -3.96 -9.82
CA ASN A 1 31.96 -4.15 -8.93
C ASN A 1 30.70 -4.01 -9.78
N PHE A 2 30.11 -5.14 -10.14
CA PHE A 2 28.79 -5.11 -10.77
C PHE A 2 27.76 -4.65 -9.73
N TYR A 3 26.94 -3.69 -10.12
CA TYR A 3 25.83 -3.23 -9.30
C TYR A 3 24.95 -4.43 -8.95
N LYS A 4 24.85 -4.77 -7.67
CA LYS A 4 23.92 -5.81 -7.21
C LYS A 4 22.57 -5.12 -7.01
N PRO A 5 21.55 -5.45 -7.80
CA PRO A 5 20.23 -4.83 -7.63
C PRO A 5 19.69 -5.15 -6.25
N PRO A 6 18.95 -4.21 -5.61
CA PRO A 6 18.43 -4.37 -4.25
C PRO A 6 17.35 -5.46 -4.12
N VAL A 7 16.93 -6.05 -5.25
CA VAL A 7 15.86 -7.05 -5.32
C VAL A 7 16.36 -8.28 -6.03
N GLU A 8 16.08 -9.48 -5.50
CA GLU A 8 16.39 -10.75 -6.14
C GLU A 8 15.59 -10.89 -7.45
N HIS A 9 16.24 -11.27 -8.52
CA HIS A 9 15.58 -11.53 -9.80
C HIS A 9 16.40 -12.49 -10.67
N ASP A 10 15.72 -13.17 -11.58
CA ASP A 10 16.29 -13.98 -12.64
C ASP A 10 15.82 -13.52 -14.03
N LEU A 11 15.45 -12.24 -14.15
CA LEU A 11 14.91 -11.64 -15.37
C LEU A 11 15.85 -11.83 -16.55
N VAL A 12 15.29 -12.31 -17.65
CA VAL A 12 15.90 -12.36 -18.97
C VAL A 12 15.24 -11.31 -19.84
N ILE A 13 16.02 -10.33 -20.29
CA ILE A 13 15.55 -9.19 -21.08
C ILE A 13 16.22 -9.20 -22.45
N ALA A 14 15.41 -9.20 -23.50
CA ALA A 14 15.88 -8.89 -24.84
C ALA A 14 15.98 -7.38 -25.03
N ALA A 15 17.06 -6.93 -25.63
CA ALA A 15 17.26 -5.54 -26.01
C ALA A 15 17.38 -5.47 -27.54
N ASN A 16 16.61 -4.55 -28.13
CA ASN A 16 16.71 -4.17 -29.53
C ASN A 16 16.95 -2.67 -29.62
N TRP A 17 17.97 -2.23 -30.33
CA TRP A 17 18.30 -0.83 -30.45
C TRP A 17 18.87 -0.49 -31.83
N ASP A 18 18.61 0.75 -32.21
CA ASP A 18 19.27 1.41 -33.34
C ASP A 18 19.57 2.84 -32.92
N MET A 19 20.85 3.20 -32.87
CA MET A 19 21.28 4.51 -32.38
C MET A 19 22.33 5.10 -33.31
N SER A 20 22.14 6.36 -33.63
CA SER A 20 23.09 7.16 -34.41
C SER A 20 23.47 8.42 -33.63
N TYR A 21 24.67 8.92 -33.90
CA TYR A 21 25.16 10.15 -33.32
C TYR A 21 25.80 11.01 -34.41
N SER A 22 25.26 12.20 -34.65
CA SER A 22 25.88 13.20 -35.53
C SER A 22 26.18 14.50 -34.74
N HIS A 23 25.17 15.22 -34.29
CA HIS A 23 25.26 16.38 -33.41
C HIS A 23 24.49 16.12 -32.10
N SER A 24 23.59 15.16 -32.11
CA SER A 24 22.83 14.66 -30.97
C SER A 24 22.52 13.18 -31.15
N PRO A 25 22.40 12.39 -30.06
CA PRO A 25 21.95 11.03 -30.17
C PRO A 25 20.52 10.97 -30.70
N ARG A 26 20.27 10.04 -31.62
CA ARG A 26 18.95 9.72 -32.17
C ARG A 26 18.82 8.23 -32.30
N GLY A 27 17.61 7.73 -32.12
CA GLY A 27 17.34 6.32 -32.29
C GLY A 27 16.34 5.79 -31.28
N PHE A 28 16.34 4.49 -31.13
CA PHE A 28 15.45 3.82 -30.16
C PHE A 28 16.18 2.70 -29.39
N LEU A 29 15.64 2.40 -28.22
CA LEU A 29 15.95 1.23 -27.41
C LEU A 29 14.63 0.60 -27.00
N GLN A 30 14.46 -0.68 -27.30
CA GLN A 30 13.36 -1.49 -26.79
C GLN A 30 13.91 -2.57 -25.86
N LEU A 31 13.38 -2.63 -24.64
CA LEU A 31 13.61 -3.72 -23.71
C LEU A 31 12.32 -4.52 -23.57
N LYS A 32 12.44 -5.84 -23.72
CA LYS A 32 11.31 -6.75 -23.61
C LYS A 32 11.67 -7.96 -22.77
N GLN A 33 10.85 -8.28 -21.78
CA GLN A 33 11.00 -9.51 -21.01
C GLN A 33 10.86 -10.73 -21.93
N GLN A 34 11.81 -11.67 -21.80
CA GLN A 34 11.79 -12.98 -22.46
C GLN A 34 11.44 -14.08 -21.46
N GLY A 35 11.76 -13.88 -20.19
CA GLY A 35 11.49 -14.83 -19.11
C GLY A 35 12.02 -14.35 -17.77
N GLY A 36 11.92 -15.22 -16.78
CA GLY A 36 12.33 -14.90 -15.40
C GLY A 36 11.36 -13.99 -14.69
N ASP A 37 11.66 -13.68 -13.43
CA ASP A 37 10.78 -12.91 -12.55
C ASP A 37 11.57 -12.03 -11.56
N VAL A 38 10.83 -11.24 -10.80
CA VAL A 38 11.32 -10.44 -9.67
C VAL A 38 10.75 -11.01 -8.39
N ILE A 39 11.60 -11.23 -7.41
CA ILE A 39 11.20 -11.72 -6.09
C ILE A 39 11.00 -10.54 -5.14
N LEU A 40 9.79 -10.37 -4.65
CA LEU A 40 9.48 -9.33 -3.69
C LEU A 40 10.18 -9.60 -2.35
N PRO A 41 10.74 -8.58 -1.69
CA PRO A 41 11.42 -8.71 -0.40
C PRO A 41 10.40 -8.83 0.75
N THR A 42 9.49 -9.79 0.62
CA THR A 42 8.50 -10.13 1.65
C THR A 42 8.99 -11.30 2.48
N ALA A 43 8.43 -11.50 3.67
CA ALA A 43 8.80 -12.61 4.56
C ALA A 43 8.71 -13.99 3.87
N ARG A 44 7.87 -14.13 2.84
CA ARG A 44 7.66 -15.37 2.08
C ARG A 44 8.31 -15.38 0.70
N LYS A 45 9.14 -14.38 0.36
CA LYS A 45 9.82 -14.27 -0.95
C LYS A 45 8.87 -14.55 -2.13
N GLN A 46 7.84 -13.77 -2.26
CA GLN A 46 6.83 -13.97 -3.31
C GLN A 46 7.30 -13.47 -4.67
N ALA A 47 7.07 -14.25 -5.70
CA ALA A 47 7.28 -13.85 -7.08
C ALA A 47 6.28 -12.75 -7.50
N LEU A 48 6.77 -11.73 -8.22
CA LEU A 48 5.95 -10.67 -8.80
C LEU A 48 5.05 -11.21 -9.91
N ASN A 49 5.42 -12.34 -10.51
CA ASN A 49 4.82 -12.92 -11.71
C ASN A 49 4.76 -11.88 -12.83
N LEU A 50 5.90 -11.24 -13.07
CA LEU A 50 6.05 -10.23 -14.09
C LEU A 50 5.86 -10.87 -15.47
N SER A 51 4.96 -10.31 -16.25
CA SER A 51 4.72 -10.71 -17.63
C SER A 51 4.50 -9.48 -18.50
N GLY A 52 4.80 -9.60 -19.77
CA GLY A 52 4.52 -8.51 -20.71
C GLY A 52 5.30 -7.22 -20.45
N PHE A 53 6.43 -7.25 -19.71
CA PHE A 53 7.25 -6.06 -19.54
C PHE A 53 7.84 -5.61 -20.86
N VAL A 54 7.55 -4.37 -21.23
CA VAL A 54 8.11 -3.68 -22.39
C VAL A 54 8.45 -2.25 -21.98
N LEU A 55 9.67 -1.84 -22.30
CA LEU A 55 10.10 -0.45 -22.25
C LEU A 55 10.55 -0.02 -23.65
N ASN A 56 9.89 0.95 -24.23
CA ASN A 56 10.28 1.58 -25.46
C ASN A 56 10.83 2.98 -25.15
N THR A 57 12.07 3.22 -25.54
CA THR A 57 12.75 4.50 -25.39
C THR A 57 13.09 5.04 -26.77
N THR A 58 12.71 6.28 -27.04
CA THR A 58 13.09 7.00 -28.24
C THR A 58 13.93 8.22 -27.87
N LEU A 59 15.04 8.39 -28.55
CA LEU A 59 15.92 9.55 -28.41
C LEU A 59 15.79 10.40 -29.65
N ASP A 60 15.54 11.67 -29.46
CA ASP A 60 15.58 12.67 -30.53
C ASP A 60 16.37 13.90 -30.06
N GLY A 61 16.60 14.87 -30.93
CA GLY A 61 17.38 16.07 -30.58
C GLY A 61 16.77 16.92 -29.44
N ARG A 62 15.54 16.62 -28.99
CA ARG A 62 14.81 17.36 -27.94
C ARG A 62 14.77 16.62 -26.61
N GLY A 63 15.12 15.32 -26.59
CA GLY A 63 15.11 14.59 -25.34
C GLY A 63 14.93 13.07 -25.47
N ILE A 64 14.45 12.49 -24.39
CA ILE A 64 14.22 11.06 -24.25
C ILE A 64 12.73 10.85 -23.99
N GLN A 65 12.09 10.05 -24.79
CA GLN A 65 10.69 9.65 -24.63
C GLN A 65 10.64 8.16 -24.26
N ASN A 66 9.88 7.85 -23.24
CA ASN A 66 9.76 6.50 -22.74
C ASN A 66 8.30 6.09 -22.66
N GLN A 67 8.02 4.84 -23.06
CA GLN A 67 6.74 4.18 -22.84
C GLN A 67 7.03 2.88 -22.11
N VAL A 68 6.31 2.64 -21.02
CA VAL A 68 6.46 1.47 -20.17
C VAL A 68 5.13 0.73 -20.05
N GLN A 69 5.19 -0.57 -20.13
CA GLN A 69 4.08 -1.47 -19.85
C GLN A 69 4.62 -2.67 -19.07
N ALA A 70 3.87 -3.08 -18.05
CA ALA A 70 4.14 -4.30 -17.30
C ALA A 70 2.84 -4.88 -16.78
N ASP A 71 2.69 -6.19 -16.92
CA ASP A 71 1.63 -6.97 -16.31
C ASP A 71 2.24 -7.80 -15.18
N THR A 72 1.60 -7.80 -14.03
CA THR A 72 2.03 -8.58 -12.87
C THR A 72 0.83 -9.28 -12.24
N ARG A 73 1.10 -10.24 -11.35
CA ARG A 73 0.04 -10.81 -10.51
C ARG A 73 -0.71 -9.75 -9.68
N TYR A 74 -0.03 -8.67 -9.33
CA TYR A 74 -0.55 -7.63 -8.43
C TYR A 74 -1.16 -6.44 -9.19
N GLY A 75 -1.24 -6.52 -10.52
CA GLY A 75 -1.84 -5.48 -11.35
C GLY A 75 -1.01 -5.12 -12.56
N LYS A 76 -1.51 -4.16 -13.29
CA LYS A 76 -0.92 -3.67 -14.54
C LYS A 76 -0.38 -2.26 -14.35
N VAL A 77 0.74 -1.99 -14.98
CA VAL A 77 1.36 -0.67 -15.05
C VAL A 77 1.51 -0.31 -16.51
N GLN A 78 1.05 0.87 -16.89
CA GLN A 78 1.30 1.43 -18.21
C GLN A 78 1.50 2.94 -18.11
N GLY A 79 2.33 3.50 -18.98
CA GLY A 79 2.51 4.93 -18.99
C GLY A 79 3.60 5.40 -19.92
N GLN A 80 3.80 6.70 -19.86
CA GLN A 80 4.81 7.38 -20.66
C GLN A 80 5.43 8.50 -19.83
N TYR A 81 6.73 8.72 -20.05
CA TYR A 81 7.42 9.86 -19.48
C TYR A 81 8.50 10.37 -20.42
N ASN A 82 8.68 11.68 -20.40
CA ASN A 82 9.60 12.39 -21.27
C ASN A 82 10.61 13.15 -20.42
N ILE A 83 11.88 13.09 -20.81
CA ILE A 83 12.94 13.90 -20.25
C ILE A 83 13.36 14.89 -21.34
N LEU A 84 13.02 16.16 -21.10
CA LEU A 84 13.30 17.22 -22.07
C LEU A 84 14.74 17.70 -21.92
N ARG A 85 15.58 17.41 -22.90
CA ARG A 85 16.97 17.82 -22.90
C ARG A 85 17.52 17.98 -24.30
N SER A 86 18.14 19.13 -24.56
CA SER A 86 19.03 19.27 -25.71
C SER A 86 20.36 18.61 -25.39
N PHE A 87 20.74 17.60 -26.14
CA PHE A 87 21.98 16.88 -25.93
C PHE A 87 23.20 17.82 -26.17
N GLY A 88 24.13 17.81 -25.24
CA GLY A 88 25.30 18.71 -25.24
C GLY A 88 25.17 19.90 -24.30
N GLN A 89 24.03 20.15 -23.69
CA GLN A 89 23.83 21.23 -22.73
C GLN A 89 23.32 20.70 -21.38
N GLY A 90 23.99 21.05 -20.28
CA GLY A 90 23.55 20.81 -18.92
C GLY A 90 23.64 19.35 -18.42
N ASN A 91 23.20 19.12 -17.17
CA ASN A 91 23.19 17.85 -16.51
C ASN A 91 21.84 17.13 -16.71
N LEU A 92 21.86 15.83 -17.01
CA LEU A 92 20.63 15.02 -17.15
C LEU A 92 19.77 15.03 -15.85
N LEU A 93 20.41 15.10 -14.70
CA LEU A 93 19.73 15.08 -13.40
C LEU A 93 18.84 16.31 -13.18
N THR A 94 19.19 17.46 -13.79
CA THR A 94 18.41 18.70 -13.68
C THR A 94 17.47 18.92 -14.84
N ALA A 95 17.41 17.97 -15.79
CA ALA A 95 16.52 18.06 -16.93
C ALA A 95 15.04 17.98 -16.49
N PRO A 96 14.15 18.76 -17.10
CA PRO A 96 12.73 18.64 -16.85
C PRO A 96 12.20 17.25 -17.22
N VAL A 97 11.36 16.69 -16.35
CA VAL A 97 10.66 15.45 -16.58
C VAL A 97 9.15 15.70 -16.57
N SER A 98 8.44 15.05 -17.46
CA SER A 98 6.97 15.08 -17.49
C SER A 98 6.43 13.74 -17.94
N GLY A 99 5.31 13.31 -17.38
CA GLY A 99 4.72 12.03 -17.77
C GLY A 99 3.49 11.66 -16.98
N SER A 100 2.98 10.46 -17.29
CA SER A 100 1.88 9.86 -16.57
C SER A 100 2.06 8.33 -16.52
N LEU A 101 1.66 7.75 -15.39
CA LEU A 101 1.58 6.32 -15.16
C LEU A 101 0.16 5.96 -14.71
N GLN A 102 -0.36 4.89 -15.26
CA GLN A 102 -1.61 4.27 -14.80
C GLN A 102 -1.28 2.93 -14.17
N LEU A 103 -1.79 2.72 -12.99
CA LEU A 103 -1.69 1.45 -12.28
C LEU A 103 -3.11 0.95 -12.01
N THR A 104 -3.36 -0.31 -12.34
CA THR A 104 -4.66 -0.95 -12.10
C THR A 104 -4.47 -2.28 -11.41
N ASN A 105 -5.22 -2.51 -10.35
CA ASN A 105 -5.37 -3.83 -9.75
C ASN A 105 -6.88 -4.13 -9.66
N GLU A 106 -7.35 -5.00 -10.53
CA GLU A 106 -8.77 -5.39 -10.62
C GLU A 106 -9.18 -6.40 -9.54
N ASN A 107 -8.23 -6.98 -8.83
CA ASN A 107 -8.50 -7.96 -7.79
C ASN A 107 -7.42 -7.95 -6.70
N LEU A 108 -7.65 -7.22 -5.62
CA LEU A 108 -6.75 -7.13 -4.47
C LEU A 108 -6.58 -8.46 -3.71
N ASP A 109 -7.42 -9.48 -3.94
CA ASP A 109 -7.18 -10.82 -3.37
C ASP A 109 -5.85 -11.42 -3.86
N SER A 110 -5.32 -10.94 -4.97
CA SER A 110 -3.96 -11.26 -5.42
C SER A 110 -2.89 -10.99 -4.36
N LEU A 111 -3.13 -10.02 -3.45
CA LEU A 111 -2.22 -9.67 -2.36
C LEU A 111 -2.25 -10.67 -1.18
N ARG A 112 -3.13 -11.66 -1.17
CA ARG A 112 -3.31 -12.62 -0.06
C ARG A 112 -1.99 -13.25 0.41
N ASN A 113 -1.10 -13.56 -0.52
CA ASN A 113 0.17 -14.21 -0.20
C ASN A 113 1.22 -13.28 0.42
N VAL A 114 1.06 -11.96 0.26
CA VAL A 114 1.95 -10.94 0.85
C VAL A 114 1.37 -10.33 2.13
N MET A 115 0.07 -10.56 2.39
CA MET A 115 -0.58 -10.15 3.63
C MET A 115 -0.14 -11.03 4.81
N PRO A 116 -0.11 -10.49 6.03
CA PRO A 116 0.07 -11.28 7.25
C PRO A 116 -0.99 -12.37 7.38
N ILE A 117 -0.64 -13.45 8.12
CA ILE A 117 -1.56 -14.57 8.35
C ILE A 117 -2.84 -14.09 9.03
N GLY A 118 -3.99 -14.56 8.53
CA GLY A 118 -5.30 -14.20 9.07
C GLY A 118 -5.86 -12.87 8.54
N GLN A 119 -5.11 -12.15 7.72
CA GLN A 119 -5.56 -10.92 7.08
C GLN A 119 -5.87 -11.16 5.60
N THR A 120 -6.94 -10.54 5.12
CA THR A 120 -7.32 -10.55 3.71
C THR A 120 -7.80 -9.17 3.29
N VAL A 121 -7.47 -8.81 2.06
CA VAL A 121 -7.95 -7.60 1.39
C VAL A 121 -8.55 -7.99 0.05
N THR A 122 -9.67 -7.38 -0.33
CA THR A 122 -10.31 -7.55 -1.64
C THR A 122 -10.78 -6.22 -2.17
N GLY A 123 -11.14 -6.17 -3.45
CA GLY A 123 -11.59 -4.95 -4.12
C GLY A 123 -10.72 -4.62 -5.32
N ARG A 124 -10.81 -3.38 -5.80
CA ARG A 124 -10.08 -2.88 -6.96
C ARG A 124 -9.39 -1.56 -6.60
N LEU A 125 -8.23 -1.32 -7.21
CA LEU A 125 -7.49 -0.06 -7.09
C LEU A 125 -7.11 0.46 -8.48
N HIS A 126 -7.26 1.77 -8.67
CA HIS A 126 -6.85 2.49 -9.86
C HIS A 126 -6.04 3.72 -9.46
N ALA A 127 -4.85 3.87 -10.00
CA ALA A 127 -4.04 5.05 -9.81
C ALA A 127 -3.70 5.69 -11.16
N ASN A 128 -3.83 7.01 -11.21
CA ASN A 128 -3.33 7.84 -12.30
C ASN A 128 -2.30 8.79 -11.71
N VAL A 129 -1.04 8.53 -11.94
CA VAL A 129 0.08 9.30 -11.40
C VAL A 129 0.62 10.20 -12.48
N THR A 130 0.79 11.48 -12.19
CA THR A 130 1.49 12.44 -13.03
C THR A 130 2.89 12.69 -12.48
N ILE A 131 3.85 12.83 -13.35
CA ILE A 131 5.24 13.09 -13.04
C ILE A 131 5.62 14.45 -13.66
N GLY A 132 6.19 15.32 -12.85
CA GLY A 132 6.71 16.62 -13.28
C GLY A 132 8.01 16.98 -12.57
N GLY A 133 8.46 18.23 -12.67
CA GLY A 133 9.66 18.71 -12.01
C GLY A 133 10.95 18.39 -12.77
N GLN A 134 11.99 17.98 -12.07
CA GLN A 134 13.30 17.59 -12.61
C GLN A 134 13.62 16.13 -12.30
N VAL A 135 14.51 15.53 -13.07
CA VAL A 135 14.88 14.11 -12.90
C VAL A 135 15.38 13.78 -11.47
N ASN A 136 16.18 14.68 -10.88
CA ASN A 136 16.69 14.52 -9.50
C ASN A 136 15.71 14.98 -8.41
N GLN A 137 14.66 15.72 -8.78
CA GLN A 137 13.61 16.21 -7.88
C GLN A 137 12.24 16.08 -8.56
N PRO A 138 11.77 14.86 -8.81
CA PRO A 138 10.48 14.64 -9.44
C PRO A 138 9.36 15.07 -8.49
N LYS A 139 8.36 15.74 -9.05
CA LYS A 139 7.12 16.07 -8.36
C LYS A 139 6.04 15.09 -8.84
N LEU A 140 5.46 14.39 -7.89
CA LEU A 140 4.37 13.47 -8.16
C LEU A 140 3.04 14.16 -7.90
N GLY A 141 2.07 13.89 -8.75
CA GLY A 141 0.68 14.28 -8.59
C GLY A 141 -0.23 13.16 -9.03
N GLY A 142 -1.53 13.37 -8.94
CA GLY A 142 -2.49 12.41 -9.47
C GLY A 142 -3.44 11.86 -8.42
N THR A 143 -4.17 10.81 -8.78
CA THR A 143 -5.25 10.24 -7.96
C THR A 143 -5.04 8.75 -7.74
N LEU A 144 -5.47 8.28 -6.57
CA LEU A 144 -5.63 6.86 -6.27
C LEU A 144 -7.06 6.64 -5.76
N THR A 145 -7.79 5.80 -6.46
CA THR A 145 -9.17 5.45 -6.15
C THR A 145 -9.31 3.95 -5.89
N GLY A 146 -10.28 3.58 -5.07
CA GLY A 146 -10.57 2.18 -4.78
C GLY A 146 -12.07 1.93 -4.66
N ASP A 147 -12.48 0.78 -5.16
CA ASP A 147 -13.89 0.37 -5.18
C ASP A 147 -14.06 -1.04 -4.63
N ASN A 148 -15.22 -1.27 -3.97
CA ASN A 148 -15.57 -2.55 -3.37
C ASN A 148 -14.47 -3.10 -2.45
N LEU A 149 -13.79 -2.19 -1.75
CA LEU A 149 -12.73 -2.57 -0.82
C LEU A 149 -13.31 -3.34 0.36
N SER A 150 -12.63 -4.40 0.75
CA SER A 150 -12.92 -5.12 1.99
C SER A 150 -11.62 -5.52 2.67
N TYR A 151 -11.59 -5.42 3.99
CA TYR A 151 -10.50 -5.89 4.82
C TYR A 151 -11.04 -6.76 5.94
N ARG A 152 -10.41 -7.88 6.20
CA ARG A 152 -10.78 -8.80 7.28
C ARG A 152 -9.55 -9.24 8.05
N HIS A 153 -9.65 -9.20 9.36
CA HIS A 153 -8.67 -9.75 10.28
C HIS A 153 -9.33 -10.83 11.13
N ARG A 154 -9.10 -12.10 10.80
CA ARG A 154 -9.82 -13.23 11.40
C ARG A 154 -9.60 -13.38 12.90
N GLN A 155 -8.38 -13.17 13.39
CA GLN A 155 -8.03 -13.40 14.80
C GLN A 155 -8.75 -12.41 15.74
N ILE A 156 -8.81 -11.14 15.37
CA ILE A 156 -9.44 -10.11 16.20
C ILE A 156 -10.89 -9.82 15.79
N GLY A 157 -11.35 -10.39 14.66
CA GLY A 157 -12.74 -10.28 14.21
C GLY A 157 -13.10 -8.97 13.54
N ILE A 158 -12.11 -8.16 13.12
CA ILE A 158 -12.37 -6.91 12.39
C ILE A 158 -12.82 -7.23 10.97
N ILE A 159 -13.90 -6.59 10.55
CA ILE A 159 -14.45 -6.69 9.19
C ILE A 159 -14.78 -5.27 8.71
N LEU A 160 -14.14 -4.86 7.63
CA LEU A 160 -14.44 -3.64 6.89
C LEU A 160 -14.94 -4.05 5.51
N ASP A 161 -16.16 -3.70 5.15
CA ASP A 161 -16.80 -4.09 3.88
C ASP A 161 -17.32 -2.85 3.12
N ASN A 162 -17.60 -3.04 1.83
CA ASN A 162 -18.16 -2.01 0.94
C ASN A 162 -17.35 -0.71 0.96
N GLY A 163 -16.02 -0.86 0.89
CA GLY A 163 -15.10 0.26 0.97
C GLY A 163 -14.97 1.03 -0.33
N THR A 164 -14.83 2.34 -0.21
CA THR A 164 -14.46 3.26 -1.30
C THR A 164 -13.30 4.14 -0.85
N LEU A 165 -12.32 4.32 -1.72
CA LEU A 165 -11.17 5.19 -1.51
C LEU A 165 -11.17 6.32 -2.55
N LYS A 166 -10.98 7.54 -2.07
CA LYS A 166 -10.65 8.72 -2.88
C LYS A 166 -9.44 9.37 -2.25
N SER A 167 -8.39 9.50 -3.00
CA SER A 167 -7.15 10.12 -2.52
C SER A 167 -6.35 10.71 -3.67
N HIS A 168 -5.43 11.61 -3.36
CA HIS A 168 -4.55 12.20 -4.35
C HIS A 168 -3.13 12.39 -3.81
N LEU A 169 -2.19 12.51 -4.74
CA LEU A 169 -0.80 12.82 -4.50
C LEU A 169 -0.56 14.30 -4.77
N ASP A 170 0.17 14.97 -3.90
CA ASP A 170 0.63 16.35 -4.05
C ASP A 170 2.10 16.44 -3.61
N GLY A 171 3.00 16.32 -4.58
CA GLY A 171 4.44 16.27 -4.33
C GLY A 171 4.86 15.03 -3.56
N ASP A 172 5.32 15.23 -2.34
CA ASP A 172 5.74 14.18 -1.39
C ASP A 172 4.63 13.75 -0.43
N ARG A 173 3.45 14.32 -0.57
CA ARG A 173 2.29 14.05 0.30
C ARG A 173 1.25 13.21 -0.42
N TRP A 174 0.81 12.18 0.25
CA TRP A 174 -0.40 11.44 -0.08
C TRP A 174 -1.54 11.92 0.81
N LEU A 175 -2.60 12.45 0.21
CA LEU A 175 -3.79 12.93 0.91
C LEU A 175 -4.93 11.95 0.67
N VAL A 176 -5.49 11.42 1.76
CA VAL A 176 -6.70 10.60 1.74
C VAL A 176 -7.89 11.51 1.96
N ASP A 177 -8.58 11.83 0.86
CA ASP A 177 -9.79 12.67 0.90
C ASP A 177 -10.93 11.94 1.61
N SER A 178 -11.06 10.63 1.35
CA SER A 178 -12.01 9.75 2.02
C SER A 178 -11.67 8.29 1.77
N LEU A 179 -11.50 7.52 2.84
CA LEU A 179 -11.57 6.06 2.82
C LEU A 179 -12.76 5.67 3.70
N GLN A 180 -13.84 5.27 3.07
CA GLN A 180 -15.09 4.95 3.77
C GLN A 180 -15.41 3.48 3.61
N PHE A 181 -15.83 2.84 4.72
CA PHE A 181 -16.43 1.51 4.71
C PHE A 181 -17.84 1.59 5.27
N ALA A 182 -18.75 0.81 4.70
CA ALA A 182 -20.14 0.73 5.13
C ALA A 182 -20.51 -0.72 5.44
N ARG A 183 -21.09 -0.94 6.62
CA ARG A 183 -21.54 -2.26 7.05
C ARG A 183 -22.82 -2.16 7.87
N LYS A 184 -23.85 -2.96 7.52
CA LYS A 184 -25.20 -2.82 8.08
C LYS A 184 -25.68 -1.36 7.92
N ASN A 185 -25.97 -0.68 9.01
CA ASN A 185 -26.45 0.71 9.01
C ASN A 185 -25.37 1.69 9.54
N GLY A 186 -24.10 1.28 9.54
CA GLY A 186 -23.02 2.09 10.06
C GLY A 186 -21.96 2.37 9.01
N THR A 187 -21.21 3.45 9.23
CA THR A 187 -20.08 3.85 8.42
C THR A 187 -18.84 4.10 9.26
N VAL A 188 -17.67 3.84 8.69
CA VAL A 188 -16.40 4.32 9.21
C VAL A 188 -15.68 5.06 8.10
N THR A 189 -15.23 6.27 8.39
CA THR A 189 -14.56 7.13 7.41
C THR A 189 -13.20 7.55 7.96
N LEU A 190 -12.15 7.35 7.17
CA LEU A 190 -10.81 7.85 7.42
C LEU A 190 -10.49 8.96 6.43
N THR A 191 -9.97 10.07 6.96
CA THR A 191 -9.38 11.18 6.20
C THR A 191 -8.00 11.49 6.76
N GLY A 192 -7.09 12.02 5.97
CA GLY A 192 -5.76 12.33 6.49
C GLY A 192 -4.70 12.50 5.44
N SER A 193 -3.46 12.53 5.89
CA SER A 193 -2.30 12.64 5.00
C SER A 193 -1.12 11.80 5.49
N ALA A 194 -0.29 11.38 4.53
CA ALA A 194 1.01 10.78 4.79
C ALA A 194 2.08 11.52 3.98
N THR A 195 3.20 11.87 4.62
CA THR A 195 4.37 12.44 3.95
C THR A 195 5.37 11.33 3.69
N LEU A 196 5.84 11.22 2.45
CA LEU A 196 6.69 10.13 1.97
C LEU A 196 8.18 10.54 1.83
N ALA A 197 8.51 11.80 2.14
CA ALA A 197 9.83 12.39 1.87
C ALA A 197 10.97 11.89 2.76
N ASN A 198 10.69 11.24 3.87
CA ASN A 198 11.67 10.81 4.87
C ASN A 198 11.75 9.28 4.97
N SER A 199 12.79 8.79 5.65
CA SER A 199 12.96 7.34 5.90
C SER A 199 11.80 6.75 6.70
N THR A 200 11.13 7.56 7.53
CA THR A 200 9.93 7.20 8.28
C THR A 200 8.77 8.04 7.72
N PRO A 201 7.70 7.43 7.20
CA PRO A 201 6.53 8.19 6.78
C PRO A 201 5.87 8.86 8.00
N ASN A 202 5.45 10.13 7.84
CA ASN A 202 4.65 10.82 8.84
C ASN A 202 3.19 10.73 8.42
N VAL A 203 2.34 10.18 9.29
CA VAL A 203 0.90 10.04 9.08
C VAL A 203 0.14 10.87 10.09
N ASP A 204 -0.82 11.65 9.62
CA ASP A 204 -1.84 12.34 10.43
C ASP A 204 -3.20 12.01 9.83
N ALA A 205 -4.00 11.23 10.55
CA ALA A 205 -5.29 10.77 10.08
C ALA A 205 -6.36 10.87 11.17
N GLN A 206 -7.60 11.11 10.74
CA GLN A 206 -8.79 11.06 11.57
C GLN A 206 -9.68 9.91 11.10
N VAL A 207 -10.20 9.15 12.05
CA VAL A 207 -11.17 8.08 11.81
C VAL A 207 -12.46 8.42 12.54
N VAL A 208 -13.57 8.48 11.82
CA VAL A 208 -14.91 8.75 12.37
C VAL A 208 -15.75 7.50 12.21
N PHE A 209 -16.36 7.08 13.30
CA PHE A 209 -17.29 5.94 13.35
C PHE A 209 -18.70 6.45 13.56
N GLU A 210 -19.63 5.99 12.75
CA GLU A 210 -21.06 6.24 12.84
C GLU A 210 -21.78 4.91 12.92
N ARG A 211 -22.11 4.46 14.14
CA ARG A 211 -22.77 3.18 14.41
C ARG A 211 -22.13 1.99 13.68
N TYR A 212 -20.79 1.98 13.60
CA TYR A 212 -20.07 0.98 12.84
C TYR A 212 -19.84 -0.30 13.67
N PRO A 213 -20.24 -1.50 13.18
CA PRO A 213 -20.00 -2.76 13.85
C PRO A 213 -18.53 -3.19 13.68
N VAL A 214 -17.67 -2.77 14.61
CA VAL A 214 -16.22 -3.07 14.58
C VAL A 214 -15.93 -4.53 14.88
N LEU A 215 -16.78 -5.18 15.71
CA LEU A 215 -16.74 -6.61 15.96
C LEU A 215 -18.11 -7.22 15.64
N ASP A 216 -18.12 -8.32 14.90
CA ASP A 216 -19.36 -8.98 14.51
C ASP A 216 -19.13 -10.52 14.46
N GLN A 217 -18.84 -11.05 15.64
CA GLN A 217 -18.69 -12.48 15.87
C GLN A 217 -19.84 -12.96 16.76
N VAL A 218 -20.12 -14.28 16.76
CA VAL A 218 -21.22 -14.88 17.52
C VAL A 218 -21.19 -14.49 19.00
N ASN A 219 -20.00 -14.50 19.62
CA ASN A 219 -19.82 -14.22 21.04
C ASN A 219 -19.23 -12.85 21.34
N ARG A 220 -18.90 -12.05 20.32
CA ARG A 220 -18.29 -10.72 20.46
C ARG A 220 -18.86 -9.79 19.41
N GLN A 221 -19.76 -8.94 19.84
CA GLN A 221 -20.38 -7.91 19.00
C GLN A 221 -20.10 -6.54 19.63
N LEU A 222 -19.70 -5.59 18.81
CA LEU A 222 -19.43 -4.24 19.24
C LEU A 222 -19.70 -3.26 18.10
N THR A 223 -20.67 -2.39 18.32
CA THR A 223 -20.99 -1.27 17.44
C THR A 223 -20.63 0.02 18.16
N VAL A 224 -19.89 0.90 17.50
CA VAL A 224 -19.37 2.11 18.08
C VAL A 224 -19.66 3.34 17.23
N SER A 225 -19.76 4.49 17.92
CA SER A 225 -19.73 5.84 17.33
C SER A 225 -18.63 6.66 17.99
N GLY A 226 -18.13 7.68 17.29
CA GLY A 226 -17.12 8.59 17.81
C GLY A 226 -15.99 8.85 16.81
N ALA A 227 -14.92 9.45 17.29
CA ALA A 227 -13.78 9.81 16.47
C ALA A 227 -12.46 9.51 17.17
N THR A 228 -11.46 9.13 16.37
CA THR A 228 -10.09 8.92 16.81
C THR A 228 -9.12 9.61 15.88
N LYS A 229 -8.02 10.11 16.42
CA LYS A 229 -6.88 10.64 15.70
C LYS A 229 -5.75 9.62 15.73
N VAL A 230 -5.15 9.37 14.59
CA VAL A 230 -4.02 8.46 14.40
C VAL A 230 -2.84 9.28 13.95
N LEU A 231 -1.76 9.24 14.72
CA LEU A 231 -0.48 9.84 14.36
C LEU A 231 0.57 8.74 14.29
N TYR A 232 1.43 8.80 13.27
CA TYR A 232 2.57 7.92 13.13
C TYR A 232 3.75 8.71 12.60
N GLY A 233 4.94 8.48 13.13
CA GLY A 233 6.17 9.13 12.70
C GLY A 233 7.35 8.71 13.56
N ASP A 234 8.40 9.53 13.61
CA ASP A 234 9.64 9.24 14.35
C ASP A 234 9.41 9.03 15.86
N ASN A 235 8.34 9.62 16.42
CA ASN A 235 7.94 9.46 17.81
C ASN A 235 7.10 8.21 18.08
N GLY A 236 6.91 7.36 17.08
CA GLY A 236 6.11 6.15 17.17
C GLY A 236 4.65 6.35 16.74
N PHE A 237 3.78 5.53 17.28
CA PHE A 237 2.35 5.51 16.98
C PHE A 237 1.55 6.12 18.14
N THR A 238 0.63 7.02 17.83
CA THR A 238 -0.30 7.60 18.79
C THR A 238 -1.74 7.41 18.32
N LEU A 239 -2.59 6.90 19.21
CA LEU A 239 -4.04 6.83 19.01
C LEU A 239 -4.71 7.64 20.12
N ASP A 240 -5.43 8.68 19.73
CA ASP A 240 -6.14 9.58 20.64
C ASP A 240 -7.60 9.70 20.23
N GLY A 241 -8.55 9.68 21.18
CA GLY A 241 -9.93 9.90 20.82
C GLY A 241 -10.95 9.42 21.84
N LYS A 242 -12.22 9.52 21.43
CA LYS A 242 -13.35 9.08 22.24
C LYS A 242 -14.30 8.26 21.39
N LEU A 243 -14.61 7.06 21.86
CA LEU A 243 -15.62 6.17 21.30
C LEU A 243 -16.72 5.90 22.31
N VAL A 244 -17.93 5.75 21.80
CA VAL A 244 -19.13 5.40 22.59
C VAL A 244 -19.70 4.10 22.03
N THR A 245 -20.07 3.18 22.89
CA THR A 245 -20.75 1.95 22.53
C THR A 245 -22.21 2.22 22.19
N ASP A 246 -22.59 1.94 20.96
CA ASP A 246 -24.00 1.95 20.53
C ASP A 246 -24.70 0.63 20.85
N GLU A 247 -23.96 -0.49 20.73
CA GLU A 247 -24.39 -1.84 21.07
C GLU A 247 -23.15 -2.68 21.33
N GLY A 248 -23.15 -3.44 22.45
CA GLY A 248 -22.06 -4.33 22.79
C GLY A 248 -22.56 -5.62 23.45
N ARG A 249 -22.05 -6.77 23.01
CA ARG A 249 -22.28 -8.07 23.63
C ARG A 249 -20.99 -8.87 23.65
N PHE A 250 -20.60 -9.32 24.82
CA PHE A 250 -19.46 -10.21 25.00
C PHE A 250 -19.90 -11.43 25.81
N GLY A 251 -19.85 -12.60 25.16
CA GLY A 251 -20.05 -13.89 25.81
C GLY A 251 -18.71 -14.53 26.11
N PHE A 252 -18.52 -14.96 27.33
CA PHE A 252 -17.40 -15.82 27.73
C PHE A 252 -17.87 -17.26 27.65
N GLN A 253 -17.32 -18.06 26.74
CA GLN A 253 -17.42 -19.53 26.81
C GLN A 253 -16.11 -20.00 27.39
N GLU A 254 -16.19 -20.85 28.40
CA GLU A 254 -15.02 -21.62 28.85
C GLU A 254 -14.49 -22.42 27.66
N SER A 255 -13.28 -22.12 27.24
CA SER A 255 -12.60 -22.87 26.19
C SER A 255 -12.15 -24.19 26.81
N ASN A 256 -12.86 -25.28 26.53
CA ASN A 256 -12.38 -26.62 26.77
C ASN A 256 -11.29 -27.07 25.76
N ALA A 257 -10.70 -26.13 25.02
CA ALA A 257 -9.56 -26.45 24.18
C ALA A 257 -8.37 -26.84 25.09
N PRO A 258 -7.73 -27.98 24.83
CA PRO A 258 -6.53 -28.34 25.55
C PRO A 258 -5.50 -27.22 25.37
N THR A 259 -5.08 -26.63 26.48
CA THR A 259 -3.92 -25.74 26.49
C THR A 259 -2.71 -26.62 26.14
N LEU A 260 -2.04 -26.30 25.02
CA LEU A 260 -0.71 -26.84 24.78
C LEU A 260 0.16 -26.36 25.93
N ASP A 261 0.71 -27.31 26.71
CA ASP A 261 1.70 -27.00 27.75
C ASP A 261 2.85 -26.23 27.11
N ASP A 262 3.49 -25.32 27.88
CA ASP A 262 4.68 -24.55 27.50
C ASP A 262 5.89 -25.40 27.07
N ASP A 263 5.72 -26.74 27.03
CA ASP A 263 6.74 -27.73 26.74
C ASP A 263 6.91 -28.07 25.24
N VAL A 264 6.12 -27.46 24.37
CA VAL A 264 6.27 -27.65 22.91
C VAL A 264 7.30 -26.67 22.34
N VAL A 265 8.55 -27.08 22.28
CA VAL A 265 9.61 -26.36 21.56
C VAL A 265 9.48 -26.68 20.06
N VAL A 266 9.07 -25.73 19.26
CA VAL A 266 9.12 -25.81 17.79
C VAL A 266 10.58 -25.68 17.34
N LEU A 267 11.21 -26.82 17.04
CA LEU A 267 12.57 -26.87 16.50
C LEU A 267 12.54 -26.37 15.03
N GLY A 268 13.18 -25.24 14.75
CA GLY A 268 13.43 -24.78 13.38
C GLY A 268 12.93 -23.37 13.02
N GLU A 269 12.27 -22.65 13.89
CA GLU A 269 12.03 -21.23 13.69
C GLU A 269 13.28 -20.43 14.13
N ALA A 270 13.96 -19.82 13.16
CA ALA A 270 14.92 -18.75 13.48
C ALA A 270 14.16 -17.69 14.28
N LYS A 271 14.60 -17.40 15.50
CA LYS A 271 14.05 -16.27 16.28
C LYS A 271 14.09 -15.04 15.40
N PRO A 272 12.95 -14.41 15.09
CA PRO A 272 12.97 -13.14 14.37
C PRO A 272 13.83 -12.19 15.20
N GLU A 273 14.77 -11.51 14.55
CA GLU A 273 15.50 -10.40 15.18
C GLU A 273 14.48 -9.48 15.84
N ALA A 274 14.60 -9.28 17.14
CA ALA A 274 13.68 -8.46 17.90
C ALA A 274 13.69 -7.05 17.31
N ALA A 275 12.68 -6.72 16.53
CA ALA A 275 12.46 -5.37 16.04
C ALA A 275 12.46 -4.43 17.26
N LYS A 276 13.19 -3.31 17.19
CA LYS A 276 13.20 -2.32 18.27
C LYS A 276 11.77 -1.95 18.59
N PRO A 277 11.34 -2.02 19.87
CA PRO A 277 9.97 -1.69 20.24
C PRO A 277 9.69 -0.25 19.83
N MET A 278 8.68 -0.07 18.99
CA MET A 278 8.21 1.24 18.57
C MET A 278 7.39 1.86 19.71
N PRO A 279 7.63 3.11 20.09
CA PRO A 279 6.79 3.79 21.08
C PRO A 279 5.32 3.76 20.64
N PHE A 280 4.44 3.35 21.55
CA PHE A 280 3.01 3.28 21.32
C PHE A 280 2.29 4.06 22.43
N ASN A 281 1.60 5.14 22.05
CA ASN A 281 0.82 5.96 22.96
C ASN A 281 -0.68 5.76 22.67
N LEU A 282 -1.41 5.33 23.68
CA LEU A 282 -2.85 5.13 23.61
C LEU A 282 -3.55 6.05 24.62
N ASN A 283 -4.30 7.01 24.10
CA ASN A 283 -5.16 7.91 24.87
C ASN A 283 -6.59 7.80 24.35
N LEU A 284 -7.22 6.64 24.56
CA LEU A 284 -8.55 6.34 24.06
C LEU A 284 -9.55 6.26 25.22
N VAL A 285 -10.53 7.16 25.21
CA VAL A 285 -11.68 7.09 26.10
C VAL A 285 -12.75 6.23 25.43
N PHE A 286 -13.13 5.15 26.09
CA PHE A 286 -14.15 4.24 25.62
C PHE A 286 -15.34 4.23 26.58
N ASP A 287 -16.45 4.83 26.17
CA ASP A 287 -17.68 4.92 26.96
C ASP A 287 -18.57 3.71 26.64
N LEU A 288 -18.71 2.80 27.59
CA LEU A 288 -19.49 1.60 27.40
C LEU A 288 -21.00 1.85 27.36
N ASN A 289 -21.44 2.96 27.96
CA ASN A 289 -22.86 3.31 28.07
C ASN A 289 -23.69 2.13 28.64
N ASN A 290 -25.01 2.29 28.77
CA ASN A 290 -25.93 1.25 29.25
C ASN A 290 -26.26 0.15 28.19
N LYS A 291 -25.55 0.15 27.08
CA LYS A 291 -25.81 -0.73 25.93
C LYS A 291 -24.79 -1.86 25.77
N PHE A 292 -23.99 -2.07 26.81
CA PHE A 292 -22.97 -3.12 26.81
C PHE A 292 -23.39 -4.26 27.76
N HIS A 293 -23.44 -5.48 27.23
CA HIS A 293 -23.87 -6.67 27.96
C HIS A 293 -22.77 -7.72 28.01
N PHE A 294 -22.44 -8.16 29.22
CA PHE A 294 -21.60 -9.35 29.43
C PHE A 294 -22.49 -10.52 29.78
N SER A 295 -22.24 -11.66 29.14
CA SER A 295 -22.84 -12.95 29.49
C SER A 295 -21.70 -13.97 29.68
N GLY A 296 -21.68 -14.68 30.83
CA GLY A 296 -20.83 -15.81 31.11
C GLY A 296 -21.70 -16.97 31.57
N GLU A 297 -21.44 -18.15 31.09
CA GLU A 297 -21.91 -19.41 31.68
C GLU A 297 -20.81 -19.99 32.53
#